data_ec8e0df5b2cae79ac0b184dc33a77305
#
_entry.id   ec8e0df5b2cae79ac0b184dc33a77305
#
_cell.length_a   1.000
_cell.length_b   1.000
_cell.length_c   1.000
_cell.angle_alpha   90.00
_cell.angle_beta   90.00
_cell.angle_gamma   90.00
#
_symmetry.space_group_name_H-M   'P 1'
#
loop_
_entity.id
_entity.type
_entity.pdbx_description
1 polymer ?
#
loop_
_entity_poly.entity_id
_entity_poly.type
_entity_poly.pdbx_seq_one_letter_code
_entity_poly.pdbx_strand_id
1 'polypeptide(L)'
;MATHVDGLEWRRGKWGPTGKRYYRAAEALAVRYSDALIADAQGIADYYADEFDAPTDLISYGAPRIKADTSRLAELDLSPKGFHLVVARFEVENHVDVIVGGYVRSDAALPLVVVGSAPYADEYTARIESLADDRVRLLGGLWDQELLDALYAGALVYYHGHSVGGTNPSLLRAIGAGAAVDAFDVSFNREVLSEAGRYWTSPDDVAALVASAESDAGAQATRGEESRERAALYDWDEVASGYEALARRLALEGPTRHRPSGRRTGKVSL
;
A
#
# COMPACT_ATOMS: atom_id res chain seq x y z
N MET A 1 25.13 6.86 10.18
CA MET A 1 23.65 6.91 10.33
C MET A 1 23.00 6.54 9.00
N ALA A 2 22.21 5.48 8.95
CA ALA A 2 21.35 5.18 7.80
C ALA A 2 19.93 5.73 8.06
N THR A 3 19.29 6.31 7.05
CA THR A 3 17.96 6.92 7.18
C THR A 3 17.02 6.33 6.15
N HIS A 4 15.89 5.83 6.62
CA HIS A 4 14.80 5.39 5.77
C HIS A 4 14.08 6.60 5.16
N VAL A 5 13.87 6.59 3.85
CA VAL A 5 13.31 7.72 3.09
C VAL A 5 12.07 7.31 2.28
N ASP A 6 11.30 6.40 2.83
CA ASP A 6 10.17 5.70 2.21
C ASP A 6 8.91 6.53 2.03
N GLY A 7 8.79 7.65 2.70
CA GLY A 7 7.54 8.36 2.64
C GLY A 7 7.69 9.78 2.14
N LEU A 8 7.31 10.12 0.95
CA LEU A 8 7.19 11.50 0.49
C LEU A 8 6.09 12.24 1.29
N GLU A 9 6.32 12.36 2.62
CA GLU A 9 5.33 12.80 3.62
C GLU A 9 4.71 14.16 3.27
N TRP A 10 5.46 15.03 2.60
CA TRP A 10 4.97 16.32 2.12
C TRP A 10 3.90 16.22 1.01
N ARG A 11 3.74 15.05 0.37
CA ARG A 11 2.67 14.81 -0.61
C ARG A 11 1.33 14.50 0.06
N ARG A 12 1.32 14.10 1.34
CA ARG A 12 0.09 13.72 2.04
C ARG A 12 -0.86 14.87 2.21
N GLY A 13 -2.14 14.62 1.99
CA GLY A 13 -3.22 15.60 2.04
C GLY A 13 -3.42 16.25 3.41
N LYS A 14 -3.05 15.56 4.49
CA LYS A 14 -3.19 16.06 5.87
C LYS A 14 -2.31 17.26 6.20
N TRP A 15 -1.27 17.55 5.40
CA TRP A 15 -0.35 18.65 5.67
C TRP A 15 -0.70 19.91 4.90
N GLY A 16 -0.90 21.00 5.63
CA GLY A 16 -0.98 22.35 5.06
C GLY A 16 0.39 22.86 4.55
N PRO A 17 0.45 24.06 3.94
CA PRO A 17 1.67 24.59 3.32
C PRO A 17 2.90 24.61 4.23
N THR A 18 2.71 24.93 5.52
CA THR A 18 3.81 24.96 6.52
C THR A 18 4.33 23.57 6.80
N GLY A 19 3.45 22.57 6.98
CA GLY A 19 3.83 21.18 7.19
C GLY A 19 4.58 20.62 5.98
N LYS A 20 4.09 20.89 4.77
CA LYS A 20 4.78 20.49 3.52
C LYS A 20 6.19 21.07 3.42
N ARG A 21 6.37 22.36 3.76
CA ARG A 21 7.71 23.00 3.80
C ARG A 21 8.63 22.37 4.83
N TYR A 22 8.10 22.05 6.01
CA TYR A 22 8.85 21.36 7.06
C TYR A 22 9.36 20.00 6.57
N TYR A 23 8.48 19.15 6.04
CA TYR A 23 8.87 17.83 5.56
C TYR A 23 9.85 17.88 4.37
N ARG A 24 9.68 18.84 3.46
CA ARG A 24 10.66 19.06 2.37
C ARG A 24 12.04 19.50 2.90
N ALA A 25 12.07 20.29 3.97
CA ALA A 25 13.34 20.66 4.60
C ALA A 25 13.95 19.47 5.35
N ALA A 26 13.14 18.70 6.09
CA ALA A 26 13.59 17.49 6.78
C ALA A 26 14.16 16.43 5.81
N GLU A 27 13.53 16.23 4.66
CA GLU A 27 14.00 15.38 3.58
C GLU A 27 15.39 15.83 3.07
N ALA A 28 15.58 17.13 2.79
CA ALA A 28 16.87 17.66 2.39
C ALA A 28 17.96 17.51 3.47
N LEU A 29 17.58 17.62 4.76
CA LEU A 29 18.49 17.37 5.88
C LEU A 29 18.85 15.89 6.00
N ALA A 30 17.89 14.98 5.80
CA ALA A 30 18.14 13.53 5.76
C ALA A 30 19.15 13.19 4.66
N VAL A 31 18.96 13.73 3.46
CA VAL A 31 19.90 13.56 2.34
C VAL A 31 21.28 14.09 2.70
N ARG A 32 21.37 15.25 3.36
CA ARG A 32 22.65 15.90 3.67
C ARG A 32 23.44 15.18 4.77
N TYR A 33 22.76 14.72 5.82
CA TYR A 33 23.43 14.26 7.06
C TYR A 33 23.49 12.75 7.23
N SER A 34 22.74 11.96 6.45
CA SER A 34 22.82 10.51 6.52
C SER A 34 24.05 9.96 5.80
N ASP A 35 24.61 8.88 6.32
CA ASP A 35 25.71 8.14 5.70
C ASP A 35 25.20 7.20 4.60
N ALA A 36 23.95 6.73 4.72
CA ALA A 36 23.23 5.99 3.71
C ALA A 36 21.73 6.38 3.74
N LEU A 37 21.07 6.26 2.61
CA LEU A 37 19.63 6.41 2.47
C LEU A 37 19.04 5.06 2.07
N ILE A 38 17.95 4.65 2.69
CA ILE A 38 17.25 3.40 2.40
C ILE A 38 15.91 3.73 1.77
N ALA A 39 15.68 3.24 0.55
CA ALA A 39 14.39 3.30 -0.12
C ALA A 39 13.71 1.92 -0.08
N ASP A 40 12.39 1.90 0.07
CA ASP A 40 11.59 0.67 0.11
C ASP A 40 10.95 0.29 -1.23
N ALA A 41 11.03 1.18 -2.22
CA ALA A 41 10.51 0.99 -3.57
C ALA A 41 11.42 1.67 -4.60
N GLN A 42 11.47 1.13 -5.82
CA GLN A 42 12.28 1.69 -6.91
C GLN A 42 11.87 3.14 -7.23
N GLY A 43 10.57 3.44 -7.24
CA GLY A 43 10.10 4.81 -7.50
C GLY A 43 10.57 5.83 -6.46
N ILE A 44 10.80 5.42 -5.21
CA ILE A 44 11.42 6.27 -4.18
C ILE A 44 12.92 6.43 -4.45
N ALA A 45 13.62 5.35 -4.80
CA ALA A 45 15.03 5.40 -5.17
C ALA A 45 15.28 6.35 -6.35
N ASP A 46 14.46 6.25 -7.39
CA ASP A 46 14.52 7.12 -8.57
C ASP A 46 14.27 8.59 -8.21
N TYR A 47 13.28 8.87 -7.36
CA TYR A 47 13.02 10.21 -6.87
C TYR A 47 14.24 10.85 -6.19
N TYR A 48 14.93 10.11 -5.30
CA TYR A 48 16.11 10.63 -4.61
C TYR A 48 17.32 10.77 -5.54
N ALA A 49 17.47 9.88 -6.52
CA ALA A 49 18.49 10.00 -7.56
C ALA A 49 18.25 11.25 -8.42
N ASP A 50 17.02 11.49 -8.87
CA ASP A 50 16.68 12.60 -9.75
C ASP A 50 16.70 13.96 -9.04
N GLU A 51 16.05 14.04 -7.87
CA GLU A 51 15.87 15.30 -7.14
C GLU A 51 17.14 15.75 -6.43
N PHE A 52 17.94 14.80 -5.90
CA PHE A 52 19.07 15.11 -5.04
C PHE A 52 20.43 14.58 -5.52
N ASP A 53 20.49 13.82 -6.61
CA ASP A 53 21.68 13.06 -6.98
C ASP A 53 22.17 12.13 -5.83
N ALA A 54 21.22 11.56 -5.11
CA ALA A 54 21.49 10.80 -3.91
C ALA A 54 21.09 9.33 -4.13
N PRO A 55 22.08 8.43 -4.36
CA PRO A 55 21.79 7.02 -4.47
C PRO A 55 21.26 6.48 -3.14
N THR A 56 20.36 5.52 -3.22
CA THR A 56 19.77 4.84 -2.07
C THR A 56 20.11 3.37 -2.10
N ASP A 57 20.14 2.73 -0.92
CA ASP A 57 20.10 1.29 -0.80
C ASP A 57 18.63 0.85 -0.89
N LEU A 58 18.28 0.06 -1.90
CA LEU A 58 16.92 -0.44 -2.07
C LEU A 58 16.71 -1.67 -1.17
N ILE A 59 15.96 -1.48 -0.09
CA ILE A 59 15.60 -2.54 0.85
C ILE A 59 14.09 -2.42 1.12
N SER A 60 13.30 -3.22 0.42
CA SER A 60 11.84 -3.23 0.56
C SER A 60 11.39 -3.88 1.87
N TYR A 61 10.08 -3.90 2.11
CA TYR A 61 9.49 -4.72 3.17
C TYR A 61 9.32 -6.16 2.68
N GLY A 62 9.23 -7.11 3.63
CA GLY A 62 8.90 -8.51 3.34
C GLY A 62 7.39 -8.74 3.35
N ALA A 63 6.93 -9.70 2.56
CA ALA A 63 5.57 -10.18 2.56
C ALA A 63 5.42 -11.36 3.54
N PRO A 64 4.42 -11.37 4.43
CA PRO A 64 4.18 -12.52 5.29
C PRO A 64 3.58 -13.67 4.48
N ARG A 65 4.02 -14.91 4.73
CA ARG A 65 3.40 -16.10 4.16
C ARG A 65 2.21 -16.51 5.02
N ILE A 66 1.01 -16.08 4.63
CA ILE A 66 -0.20 -16.25 5.43
C ILE A 66 -0.90 -17.57 5.10
N LYS A 67 -1.15 -18.36 6.17
CA LYS A 67 -2.03 -19.54 6.13
C LYS A 67 -3.17 -19.26 7.10
N ALA A 68 -4.21 -18.60 6.61
CA ALA A 68 -5.34 -18.19 7.45
C ALA A 68 -6.36 -19.31 7.62
N ASP A 69 -6.95 -19.37 8.80
CA ASP A 69 -8.17 -20.14 9.06
C ASP A 69 -9.39 -19.33 8.61
N THR A 70 -9.85 -19.58 7.38
CA THR A 70 -11.01 -18.90 6.82
C THR A 70 -12.35 -19.30 7.49
N SER A 71 -12.39 -20.30 8.37
CA SER A 71 -13.59 -20.63 9.13
C SER A 71 -14.00 -19.49 10.07
N ARG A 72 -13.05 -18.68 10.51
CA ARG A 72 -13.29 -17.48 11.33
C ARG A 72 -14.12 -16.39 10.65
N LEU A 73 -14.24 -16.41 9.32
CA LEU A 73 -15.13 -15.49 8.60
C LEU A 73 -16.60 -15.60 9.03
N ALA A 74 -17.01 -16.77 9.53
CA ALA A 74 -18.34 -16.98 10.10
C ALA A 74 -18.64 -16.07 11.30
N GLU A 75 -17.61 -15.60 12.04
CA GLU A 75 -17.77 -14.61 13.13
C GLU A 75 -18.32 -13.27 12.63
N LEU A 76 -18.16 -12.99 11.34
CA LEU A 76 -18.66 -11.80 10.66
C LEU A 76 -19.80 -12.08 9.67
N ASP A 77 -20.43 -13.26 9.72
CA ASP A 77 -21.41 -13.70 8.73
C ASP A 77 -20.91 -13.59 7.29
N LEU A 78 -19.64 -13.94 7.07
CA LEU A 78 -18.98 -14.00 5.77
C LEU A 78 -18.60 -15.43 5.40
N SER A 79 -18.49 -15.68 4.09
CA SER A 79 -17.98 -16.93 3.54
C SER A 79 -16.78 -16.68 2.62
N PRO A 80 -15.85 -17.65 2.48
CA PRO A 80 -14.73 -17.52 1.55
C PRO A 80 -15.21 -17.22 0.13
N LYS A 81 -14.58 -16.22 -0.50
CA LYS A 81 -14.90 -15.69 -1.83
C LYS A 81 -16.30 -15.06 -1.94
N GLY A 82 -16.96 -14.82 -0.82
CA GLY A 82 -18.29 -14.23 -0.72
C GLY A 82 -18.31 -12.72 -0.40
N PHE A 83 -17.19 -12.00 -0.55
CA PHE A 83 -17.10 -10.57 -0.29
C PHE A 83 -15.89 -9.93 -0.96
N HIS A 84 -15.96 -8.61 -1.17
CA HIS A 84 -14.85 -7.74 -1.51
C HIS A 84 -14.26 -7.11 -0.25
N LEU A 85 -12.97 -6.76 -0.25
CA LEU A 85 -12.25 -6.26 0.93
C LEU A 85 -11.51 -4.97 0.66
N VAL A 86 -11.58 -4.04 1.61
CA VAL A 86 -10.67 -2.89 1.77
C VAL A 86 -10.09 -2.91 3.17
N VAL A 87 -8.77 -2.74 3.30
CA VAL A 87 -8.11 -2.56 4.60
C VAL A 87 -7.21 -1.34 4.52
N ALA A 88 -7.62 -0.23 5.14
CA ALA A 88 -6.87 1.02 5.07
C ALA A 88 -7.23 1.97 6.22
N ARG A 89 -6.30 2.84 6.60
CA ARG A 89 -6.65 4.01 7.40
C ARG A 89 -7.51 4.95 6.53
N PHE A 90 -8.47 5.62 7.14
CA PHE A 90 -9.34 6.58 6.45
C PHE A 90 -8.59 7.90 6.24
N GLU A 91 -7.63 7.88 5.34
CA GLU A 91 -6.86 9.03 4.85
C GLU A 91 -7.12 9.21 3.35
N VAL A 92 -7.15 10.46 2.88
CA VAL A 92 -7.51 10.80 1.49
C VAL A 92 -6.63 10.05 0.49
N GLU A 93 -5.35 9.90 0.76
CA GLU A 93 -4.40 9.17 -0.08
C GLU A 93 -4.59 7.65 -0.12
N ASN A 94 -5.52 7.11 0.67
CA ASN A 94 -5.93 5.70 0.61
C ASN A 94 -7.20 5.48 -0.21
N HIS A 95 -7.80 6.53 -0.76
CA HIS A 95 -8.92 6.52 -1.72
C HIS A 95 -10.07 5.59 -1.36
N VAL A 96 -10.36 5.43 -0.07
CA VAL A 96 -11.46 4.56 0.38
C VAL A 96 -12.80 5.07 -0.13
N ASP A 97 -12.97 6.41 -0.19
CA ASP A 97 -14.15 7.07 -0.76
C ASP A 97 -14.33 6.78 -2.25
N VAL A 98 -13.25 6.70 -3.02
CA VAL A 98 -13.27 6.34 -4.45
C VAL A 98 -13.68 4.88 -4.63
N ILE A 99 -13.13 3.97 -3.80
CA ILE A 99 -13.46 2.54 -3.83
C ILE A 99 -14.94 2.33 -3.47
N VAL A 100 -15.40 2.90 -2.35
CA VAL A 100 -16.80 2.79 -1.92
C VAL A 100 -17.75 3.39 -2.96
N GLY A 101 -17.43 4.60 -3.47
CA GLY A 101 -18.23 5.26 -4.49
C GLY A 101 -18.30 4.49 -5.82
N GLY A 102 -17.23 3.81 -6.21
CA GLY A 102 -17.21 2.94 -7.39
C GLY A 102 -17.99 1.65 -7.17
N TYR A 103 -17.79 1.02 -6.00
CA TYR A 103 -18.54 -0.19 -5.63
C TYR A 103 -20.06 0.05 -5.62
N VAL A 104 -20.51 1.13 -5.00
CA VAL A 104 -21.97 1.47 -4.92
C VAL A 104 -22.58 1.71 -6.31
N ARG A 105 -21.80 2.18 -7.28
CA ARG A 105 -22.25 2.34 -8.68
C ARG A 105 -22.36 1.03 -9.44
N SER A 106 -21.76 -0.03 -8.94
CA SER A 106 -21.81 -1.36 -9.56
C SER A 106 -23.06 -2.12 -9.15
N ASP A 107 -23.45 -3.12 -9.96
CA ASP A 107 -24.51 -4.08 -9.63
C ASP A 107 -23.99 -5.26 -8.80
N ALA A 108 -23.00 -5.03 -7.91
CA ALA A 108 -22.39 -6.05 -7.08
C ALA A 108 -23.43 -6.80 -6.24
N ALA A 109 -23.35 -8.12 -6.25
CA ALA A 109 -24.15 -9.00 -5.42
C ALA A 109 -23.49 -9.34 -4.09
N LEU A 110 -22.15 -9.32 -4.04
CA LEU A 110 -21.36 -9.62 -2.85
C LEU A 110 -21.06 -8.36 -2.05
N PRO A 111 -21.08 -8.38 -0.70
CA PRO A 111 -20.81 -7.19 0.11
C PRO A 111 -19.38 -6.69 -0.03
N LEU A 112 -19.19 -5.37 0.13
CA LEU A 112 -17.89 -4.74 0.35
C LEU A 112 -17.63 -4.61 1.85
N VAL A 113 -16.60 -5.29 2.34
CA VAL A 113 -16.15 -5.19 3.73
C VAL A 113 -15.01 -4.18 3.80
N VAL A 114 -15.16 -3.16 4.62
CA VAL A 114 -14.16 -2.09 4.81
C VAL A 114 -13.66 -2.14 6.24
N VAL A 115 -12.37 -2.46 6.40
CA VAL A 115 -11.66 -2.48 7.68
C VAL A 115 -10.75 -1.27 7.78
N GLY A 116 -10.94 -0.46 8.79
CA GLY A 116 -10.10 0.70 9.04
C GLY A 116 -10.82 1.80 9.76
N SER A 117 -10.06 2.77 10.20
CA SER A 117 -10.54 3.98 10.85
C SER A 117 -9.46 5.06 10.81
N ALA A 118 -9.83 6.29 11.10
CA ALA A 118 -8.89 7.37 11.42
C ALA A 118 -9.56 8.31 12.43
N PRO A 119 -9.29 8.15 13.73
CA PRO A 119 -9.93 8.94 14.79
C PRO A 119 -9.71 10.46 14.68
N TYR A 120 -8.85 10.90 13.79
CA TYR A 120 -8.50 12.30 13.54
C TYR A 120 -8.99 12.81 12.16
N ALA A 121 -9.75 12.01 11.40
CA ALA A 121 -10.21 12.34 10.06
C ALA A 121 -11.74 12.25 9.95
N ASP A 122 -12.46 12.96 10.85
CA ASP A 122 -13.91 12.90 10.98
C ASP A 122 -14.65 13.26 9.68
N GLU A 123 -14.20 14.30 8.96
CA GLU A 123 -14.81 14.72 7.69
C GLU A 123 -14.67 13.65 6.60
N TYR A 124 -13.51 13.01 6.51
CA TYR A 124 -13.27 11.98 5.51
C TYR A 124 -14.04 10.68 5.86
N THR A 125 -14.11 10.35 7.15
CA THR A 125 -14.90 9.22 7.65
C THR A 125 -16.39 9.44 7.33
N ALA A 126 -16.94 10.61 7.66
CA ALA A 126 -18.32 10.96 7.35
C ALA A 126 -18.62 10.93 5.84
N ARG A 127 -17.66 11.30 5.00
CA ARG A 127 -17.77 11.17 3.54
C ARG A 127 -17.89 9.71 3.11
N ILE A 128 -17.05 8.83 3.64
CA ILE A 128 -17.11 7.37 3.34
C ILE A 128 -18.48 6.82 3.76
N GLU A 129 -18.90 7.13 4.98
CA GLU A 129 -20.20 6.70 5.52
C GLU A 129 -21.39 7.21 4.66
N SER A 130 -21.32 8.45 4.18
CA SER A 130 -22.37 9.03 3.32
C SER A 130 -22.46 8.41 1.91
N LEU A 131 -21.41 7.79 1.43
CA LEU A 131 -21.35 7.09 0.15
C LEU A 131 -21.84 5.66 0.24
N ALA A 132 -21.73 5.04 1.42
CA ALA A 132 -22.03 3.64 1.65
C ALA A 132 -23.54 3.35 1.51
N ASP A 133 -23.89 2.27 0.81
CA ASP A 133 -25.22 1.68 0.82
C ASP A 133 -25.26 0.42 1.72
N ASP A 134 -26.41 -0.25 1.77
CA ASP A 134 -26.62 -1.43 2.64
C ASP A 134 -25.69 -2.62 2.32
N ARG A 135 -25.01 -2.61 1.18
CA ARG A 135 -24.04 -3.63 0.77
C ARG A 135 -22.63 -3.37 1.32
N VAL A 136 -22.36 -2.16 1.83
CA VAL A 136 -21.06 -1.75 2.37
C VAL A 136 -21.04 -1.96 3.88
N ARG A 137 -20.14 -2.78 4.37
CA ARG A 137 -19.98 -3.13 5.79
C ARG A 137 -18.74 -2.45 6.35
N LEU A 138 -18.89 -1.35 7.07
CA LEU A 138 -17.82 -0.63 7.75
C LEU A 138 -17.56 -1.28 9.11
N LEU A 139 -16.45 -2.02 9.27
CA LEU A 139 -16.14 -2.77 10.50
C LEU A 139 -15.35 -1.93 11.52
N GLY A 140 -14.90 -0.72 11.13
CA GLY A 140 -13.97 0.02 11.97
C GLY A 140 -12.58 -0.60 12.04
N GLY A 141 -11.81 -0.25 13.07
CA GLY A 141 -10.47 -0.83 13.28
C GLY A 141 -10.56 -2.25 13.80
N LEU A 142 -9.84 -3.17 13.16
CA LEU A 142 -9.74 -4.58 13.56
C LEU A 142 -8.32 -4.87 14.06
N TRP A 143 -8.21 -5.33 15.32
CA TRP A 143 -6.93 -5.60 15.99
C TRP A 143 -6.64 -7.09 16.14
N ASP A 144 -7.61 -7.95 15.82
CA ASP A 144 -7.45 -9.39 15.75
C ASP A 144 -6.75 -9.76 14.44
N GLN A 145 -5.47 -10.13 14.56
CA GLN A 145 -4.61 -10.38 13.42
C GLN A 145 -5.02 -11.64 12.65
N GLU A 146 -5.49 -12.67 13.33
CA GLU A 146 -5.92 -13.94 12.70
C GLU A 146 -7.21 -13.73 11.90
N LEU A 147 -8.16 -12.95 12.44
CA LEU A 147 -9.39 -12.60 11.74
C LEU A 147 -9.10 -11.68 10.54
N LEU A 148 -8.16 -10.74 10.69
CA LEU A 148 -7.71 -9.90 9.58
C LEU A 148 -7.05 -10.74 8.47
N ASP A 149 -6.26 -11.75 8.83
CA ASP A 149 -5.64 -12.67 7.86
C ASP A 149 -6.70 -13.53 7.16
N ALA A 150 -7.72 -13.96 7.89
CA ALA A 150 -8.86 -14.67 7.31
C ALA A 150 -9.62 -13.79 6.29
N LEU A 151 -9.80 -12.50 6.59
CA LEU A 151 -10.40 -11.54 5.64
C LEU A 151 -9.58 -11.41 4.36
N TYR A 152 -8.26 -11.22 4.45
CA TYR A 152 -7.40 -11.15 3.25
C TYR A 152 -7.46 -12.43 2.42
N ALA A 153 -7.31 -13.60 3.05
CA ALA A 153 -7.31 -14.89 2.34
C ALA A 153 -8.68 -15.25 1.75
N GLY A 154 -9.76 -14.85 2.45
CA GLY A 154 -11.13 -15.17 2.08
C GLY A 154 -11.79 -14.21 1.11
N ALA A 155 -11.28 -13.01 0.90
CA ALA A 155 -11.85 -12.04 -0.03
C ALA A 155 -11.88 -12.58 -1.47
N LEU A 156 -12.91 -12.24 -2.24
CA LEU A 156 -12.93 -12.44 -3.69
C LEU A 156 -11.86 -11.56 -4.34
N VAL A 157 -11.87 -10.26 -4.01
CA VAL A 157 -10.87 -9.28 -4.42
C VAL A 157 -10.57 -8.32 -3.26
N TYR A 158 -9.29 -7.98 -3.10
CA TYR A 158 -8.83 -6.91 -2.23
C TYR A 158 -8.59 -5.64 -3.03
N TYR A 159 -9.26 -4.54 -2.66
CA TYR A 159 -9.07 -3.21 -3.26
C TYR A 159 -8.06 -2.41 -2.46
N HIS A 160 -6.97 -2.00 -3.11
CA HIS A 160 -5.87 -1.26 -2.52
C HIS A 160 -5.79 0.16 -3.07
N GLY A 161 -6.07 1.15 -2.23
CA GLY A 161 -6.16 2.56 -2.65
C GLY A 161 -4.93 3.42 -2.36
N HIS A 162 -3.88 2.88 -1.75
CA HIS A 162 -2.72 3.68 -1.33
C HIS A 162 -1.97 4.32 -2.51
N SER A 163 -1.76 5.65 -2.44
CA SER A 163 -1.18 6.45 -3.54
C SER A 163 0.01 7.33 -3.16
N VAL A 164 0.41 7.38 -1.89
CA VAL A 164 1.53 8.21 -1.41
C VAL A 164 2.46 7.40 -0.52
N GLY A 165 3.72 7.28 -0.91
CA GLY A 165 4.75 6.54 -0.18
C GLY A 165 5.48 5.56 -1.08
N GLY A 166 5.88 4.44 -0.56
CA GLY A 166 6.54 3.32 -1.24
C GLY A 166 5.76 2.02 -1.11
N THR A 167 6.47 0.93 -0.90
CA THR A 167 5.90 -0.40 -0.71
C THR A 167 5.00 -0.45 0.53
N ASN A 168 3.75 -0.85 0.36
CA ASN A 168 2.76 -0.83 1.43
C ASN A 168 2.62 -2.19 2.13
N PRO A 169 2.80 -2.28 3.47
CA PRO A 169 2.66 -3.55 4.21
C PRO A 169 1.28 -4.22 4.06
N SER A 170 0.19 -3.43 3.90
CA SER A 170 -1.15 -3.98 3.68
C SER A 170 -1.26 -4.69 2.33
N LEU A 171 -0.61 -4.13 1.28
CA LEU A 171 -0.53 -4.76 -0.03
C LEU A 171 0.29 -6.05 0.02
N LEU A 172 1.46 -6.02 0.67
CA LEU A 172 2.29 -7.22 0.85
C LEU A 172 1.56 -8.30 1.64
N ARG A 173 0.74 -7.91 2.62
CA ARG A 173 -0.08 -8.86 3.36
C ARG A 173 -1.16 -9.48 2.47
N ALA A 174 -1.81 -8.70 1.62
CA ALA A 174 -2.83 -9.20 0.70
C ALA A 174 -2.25 -10.24 -0.27
N ILE A 175 -1.11 -9.94 -0.91
CA ILE A 175 -0.46 -10.89 -1.81
C ILE A 175 0.09 -12.12 -1.07
N GLY A 176 0.60 -11.96 0.16
CA GLY A 176 1.04 -13.04 1.02
C GLY A 176 -0.09 -13.97 1.46
N ALA A 177 -1.32 -13.47 1.55
CA ALA A 177 -2.53 -14.26 1.78
C ALA A 177 -3.08 -14.91 0.50
N GLY A 178 -2.59 -14.53 -0.67
CA GLY A 178 -3.08 -15.00 -1.98
C GLY A 178 -4.42 -14.38 -2.36
N ALA A 179 -4.63 -13.12 -2.01
CA ALA A 179 -5.76 -12.35 -2.50
C ALA A 179 -5.55 -11.93 -3.96
N ALA A 180 -6.60 -11.96 -4.79
CA ALA A 180 -6.62 -11.19 -6.02
C ALA A 180 -6.66 -9.71 -5.65
N VAL A 181 -5.86 -8.87 -6.30
CA VAL A 181 -5.71 -7.46 -5.93
C VAL A 181 -6.05 -6.53 -7.08
N ASP A 182 -6.91 -5.55 -6.80
CA ASP A 182 -7.16 -4.40 -7.67
C ASP A 182 -6.63 -3.13 -6.96
N ALA A 183 -5.59 -2.48 -7.52
CA ALA A 183 -4.85 -1.43 -6.84
C ALA A 183 -4.97 -0.07 -7.55
N PHE A 184 -4.84 1.01 -6.78
CA PHE A 184 -4.69 2.34 -7.35
C PHE A 184 -3.44 2.40 -8.22
N ASP A 185 -3.56 3.03 -9.41
CA ASP A 185 -2.52 3.03 -10.43
C ASP A 185 -1.38 4.00 -10.11
N VAL A 186 -0.37 3.50 -9.38
CA VAL A 186 0.89 4.20 -9.09
C VAL A 186 2.07 3.24 -9.22
N SER A 187 3.25 3.80 -9.41
CA SER A 187 4.48 3.05 -9.70
C SER A 187 4.78 1.96 -8.68
N PHE A 188 4.71 2.25 -7.39
CA PHE A 188 5.04 1.28 -6.34
C PHE A 188 3.99 0.15 -6.19
N ASN A 189 2.71 0.40 -6.48
CA ASN A 189 1.71 -0.67 -6.55
C ASN A 189 1.96 -1.57 -7.77
N ARG A 190 2.33 -0.97 -8.91
CA ARG A 190 2.74 -1.73 -10.11
C ARG A 190 4.02 -2.53 -9.89
N GLU A 191 4.98 -1.99 -9.15
CA GLU A 191 6.23 -2.68 -8.78
C GLU A 191 5.93 -3.96 -7.97
N VAL A 192 5.03 -3.86 -6.98
CA VAL A 192 4.65 -5.02 -6.16
C VAL A 192 3.86 -6.05 -6.95
N LEU A 193 2.82 -5.63 -7.67
CA LEU A 193 1.85 -6.54 -8.28
C LEU A 193 2.22 -6.99 -9.69
N SER A 194 2.87 -6.11 -10.48
CA SER A 194 3.13 -6.37 -11.91
C SER A 194 1.86 -6.82 -12.64
N GLU A 195 1.90 -7.92 -13.40
CA GLU A 195 0.76 -8.44 -14.15
C GLU A 195 -0.28 -9.19 -13.27
N ALA A 196 0.04 -9.53 -12.03
CA ALA A 196 -0.91 -10.15 -11.09
C ALA A 196 -2.00 -9.16 -10.61
N GLY A 197 -1.70 -7.83 -10.70
CA GLY A 197 -2.63 -6.77 -10.32
C GLY A 197 -3.50 -6.30 -11.47
N ARG A 198 -4.70 -5.79 -11.14
CA ARG A 198 -5.46 -4.88 -11.99
C ARG A 198 -5.39 -3.48 -11.39
N TYR A 199 -5.57 -2.46 -12.22
CA TYR A 199 -5.32 -1.09 -11.79
C TYR A 199 -6.50 -0.18 -12.10
N TRP A 200 -6.73 0.80 -11.21
CA TRP A 200 -7.82 1.74 -11.31
C TRP A 200 -7.37 3.16 -10.92
N THR A 201 -8.04 4.17 -11.44
CA THR A 201 -7.79 5.58 -11.12
C THR A 201 -9.08 6.33 -10.77
N SER A 202 -10.23 5.76 -11.10
CA SER A 202 -11.53 6.40 -10.96
C SER A 202 -12.57 5.46 -10.33
N PRO A 203 -13.70 6.00 -9.81
CA PRO A 203 -14.83 5.19 -9.36
C PRO A 203 -15.42 4.31 -10.47
N ASP A 204 -15.39 4.77 -11.72
CA ASP A 204 -15.94 4.01 -12.84
C ASP A 204 -15.07 2.80 -13.19
N ASP A 205 -13.72 2.93 -13.05
CA ASP A 205 -12.81 1.79 -13.16
C ASP A 205 -13.11 0.76 -12.07
N VAL A 206 -13.30 1.22 -10.81
CA VAL A 206 -13.63 0.32 -9.69
C VAL A 206 -14.94 -0.42 -9.96
N ALA A 207 -15.98 0.27 -10.44
CA ALA A 207 -17.27 -0.35 -10.77
C ALA A 207 -17.10 -1.45 -11.83
N ALA A 208 -16.34 -1.19 -12.89
CA ALA A 208 -16.05 -2.16 -13.94
C ALA A 208 -15.26 -3.38 -13.41
N LEU A 209 -14.27 -3.15 -12.52
CA LEU A 209 -13.49 -4.22 -11.91
C LEU A 209 -14.32 -5.09 -10.98
N VAL A 210 -15.24 -4.51 -10.19
CA VAL A 210 -16.20 -5.24 -9.34
C VAL A 210 -17.09 -6.16 -10.20
N ALA A 211 -17.71 -5.62 -11.23
CA ALA A 211 -18.56 -6.40 -12.14
C ALA A 211 -17.78 -7.54 -12.81
N SER A 212 -16.57 -7.27 -13.29
CA SER A 212 -15.68 -8.28 -13.87
C SER A 212 -15.29 -9.36 -12.85
N ALA A 213 -15.03 -8.99 -11.60
CA ALA A 213 -14.62 -9.94 -10.58
C ALA A 213 -15.73 -10.93 -10.22
N GLU A 214 -16.95 -10.47 -10.09
CA GLU A 214 -18.10 -11.33 -9.76
C GLU A 214 -18.53 -12.21 -10.94
N SER A 215 -18.29 -11.77 -12.18
CA SER A 215 -18.61 -12.54 -13.37
C SER A 215 -17.69 -13.76 -13.57
N ASP A 216 -16.47 -13.75 -13.05
CA ASP A 216 -15.48 -14.83 -13.19
C ASP A 216 -14.65 -15.04 -11.90
N ALA A 217 -15.25 -15.75 -10.96
CA ALA A 217 -14.57 -16.12 -9.71
C ALA A 217 -13.36 -17.05 -9.93
N GLY A 218 -13.34 -17.83 -11.03
CA GLY A 218 -12.23 -18.68 -11.39
C GLY A 218 -10.98 -17.90 -11.76
N ALA A 219 -11.14 -16.81 -12.53
CA ALA A 219 -10.04 -15.90 -12.84
C ALA A 219 -9.48 -15.24 -11.56
N GLN A 220 -10.31 -14.94 -10.56
CA GLN A 220 -9.83 -14.37 -9.30
C GLN A 220 -9.00 -15.39 -8.50
N ALA A 221 -9.31 -16.67 -8.55
CA ALA A 221 -8.49 -17.71 -7.92
C ALA A 221 -7.10 -17.79 -8.57
N THR A 222 -7.02 -17.76 -9.90
CA THR A 222 -5.74 -17.73 -10.64
C THR A 222 -4.91 -16.51 -10.26
N ARG A 223 -5.50 -15.31 -10.22
CA ARG A 223 -4.83 -14.07 -9.79
C ARG A 223 -4.34 -14.15 -8.34
N GLY A 224 -5.06 -14.85 -7.48
CA GLY A 224 -4.63 -15.11 -6.11
C GLY A 224 -3.35 -15.95 -6.04
N GLU A 225 -3.18 -16.95 -6.90
CA GLU A 225 -1.93 -17.70 -6.98
C GLU A 225 -0.79 -16.87 -7.59
N GLU A 226 -1.04 -16.08 -8.63
CA GLU A 226 -0.07 -15.13 -9.16
C GLU A 226 0.38 -14.12 -8.09
N SER A 227 -0.53 -13.66 -7.23
CA SER A 227 -0.20 -12.81 -6.07
C SER A 227 0.75 -13.52 -5.10
N ARG A 228 0.57 -14.82 -4.83
CA ARG A 228 1.49 -15.60 -3.97
C ARG A 228 2.88 -15.72 -4.59
N GLU A 229 2.96 -15.89 -5.91
CA GLU A 229 4.24 -15.89 -6.62
C GLU A 229 4.93 -14.54 -6.49
N ARG A 230 4.20 -13.45 -6.61
CA ARG A 230 4.74 -12.10 -6.35
C ARG A 230 5.21 -11.94 -4.91
N ALA A 231 4.46 -12.42 -3.93
CA ALA A 231 4.84 -12.35 -2.51
C ALA A 231 6.15 -13.07 -2.21
N ALA A 232 6.49 -14.12 -2.96
CA ALA A 232 7.75 -14.86 -2.79
C ALA A 232 9.00 -14.01 -3.13
N LEU A 233 8.84 -12.91 -3.88
CA LEU A 233 9.92 -11.96 -4.19
C LEU A 233 10.22 -10.97 -3.04
N TYR A 234 9.37 -10.95 -2.02
CA TYR A 234 9.45 -10.06 -0.86
C TYR A 234 9.76 -10.88 0.39
N ASP A 235 10.93 -11.51 0.42
CA ASP A 235 11.33 -12.40 1.51
C ASP A 235 11.96 -11.64 2.68
N TRP A 236 11.51 -11.90 3.92
CA TRP A 236 12.03 -11.25 5.12
C TRP A 236 13.49 -11.58 5.41
N ASP A 237 13.99 -12.76 5.01
CA ASP A 237 15.41 -13.13 5.19
C ASP A 237 16.30 -12.32 4.25
N GLU A 238 15.83 -12.04 3.00
CA GLU A 238 16.53 -11.14 2.08
C GLU A 238 16.51 -9.69 2.60
N VAL A 239 15.40 -9.23 3.16
CA VAL A 239 15.31 -7.91 3.82
C VAL A 239 16.31 -7.81 4.96
N ALA A 240 16.36 -8.80 5.86
CA ALA A 240 17.29 -8.84 6.98
C ALA A 240 18.75 -8.86 6.50
N SER A 241 19.05 -9.66 5.47
CA SER A 241 20.38 -9.74 4.84
C SER A 241 20.79 -8.39 4.23
N GLY A 242 19.86 -7.66 3.60
CA GLY A 242 20.10 -6.32 3.06
C GLY A 242 20.49 -5.31 4.15
N TYR A 243 19.76 -5.30 5.27
CA TYR A 243 20.11 -4.45 6.41
C TYR A 243 21.45 -4.84 7.05
N GLU A 244 21.73 -6.14 7.19
CA GLU A 244 23.01 -6.61 7.71
C GLU A 244 24.17 -6.19 6.80
N ALA A 245 24.06 -6.36 5.50
CA ALA A 245 25.07 -5.96 4.52
C ALA A 245 25.33 -4.44 4.57
N LEU A 246 24.26 -3.63 4.64
CA LEU A 246 24.38 -2.18 4.80
C LEU A 246 25.08 -1.81 6.10
N ALA A 247 24.70 -2.42 7.22
CA ALA A 247 25.33 -2.15 8.52
C ALA A 247 26.81 -2.51 8.51
N ARG A 248 27.19 -3.67 7.97
CA ARG A 248 28.59 -4.12 7.83
C ARG A 248 29.39 -3.17 6.93
N ARG A 249 28.86 -2.79 5.78
CA ARG A 249 29.52 -1.83 4.86
C ARG A 249 29.82 -0.51 5.59
N LEU A 250 28.82 0.07 6.25
CA LEU A 250 29.00 1.34 6.96
C LEU A 250 29.99 1.25 8.14
N ALA A 251 30.05 0.11 8.82
CA ALA A 251 30.98 -0.09 9.94
C ALA A 251 32.43 -0.28 9.49
N LEU A 252 32.69 -0.97 8.37
CA LEU A 252 34.00 -1.33 7.90
C LEU A 252 34.61 -0.33 6.92
N GLU A 253 33.78 0.19 6.01
CA GLU A 253 34.22 1.04 4.90
C GLU A 253 33.85 2.52 5.12
N GLY A 254 32.96 2.81 6.08
CA GLY A 254 32.42 4.14 6.30
C GLY A 254 31.42 4.55 5.19
N PRO A 255 30.99 5.81 5.20
CA PRO A 255 30.05 6.32 4.19
C PRO A 255 30.74 6.46 2.85
N THR A 256 30.25 5.73 1.84
CA THR A 256 30.76 5.80 0.46
C THR A 256 30.00 6.81 -0.40
N ARG A 257 28.86 7.29 0.08
CA ARG A 257 27.97 8.16 -0.68
C ARG A 257 28.49 9.60 -0.75
N HIS A 258 28.48 10.17 -1.93
CA HIS A 258 28.66 11.61 -2.09
C HIS A 258 27.46 12.35 -1.47
N ARG A 259 27.74 13.34 -0.62
CA ARG A 259 26.67 14.14 0.03
C ARG A 259 26.36 15.37 -0.82
N PRO A 260 25.23 15.37 -1.54
CA PRO A 260 24.89 16.52 -2.36
C PRO A 260 24.57 17.77 -1.51
N SER A 261 24.79 18.94 -2.07
CA SER A 261 24.60 20.20 -1.36
C SER A 261 23.13 20.68 -1.30
N GLY A 262 22.20 20.01 -1.96
CA GLY A 262 20.77 20.36 -1.99
C GLY A 262 20.04 19.76 -3.19
N ARG A 263 18.79 20.18 -3.39
CA ARG A 263 17.96 19.75 -4.52
C ARG A 263 18.51 20.23 -5.85
N ARG A 264 18.52 19.35 -6.85
CA ARG A 264 19.06 19.66 -8.19
C ARG A 264 18.13 20.49 -9.05
N THR A 265 16.86 20.22 -9.02
CA THR A 265 16.00 20.64 -10.13
C THR A 265 14.85 21.55 -9.76
N GLY A 266 14.34 21.57 -8.56
CA GLY A 266 13.11 22.29 -8.25
C GLY A 266 11.93 21.98 -9.19
N LYS A 267 12.03 20.92 -10.00
CA LYS A 267 11.09 20.55 -11.06
C LYS A 267 9.94 19.68 -10.62
N VAL A 268 9.92 19.24 -9.37
CA VAL A 268 8.75 18.54 -8.85
C VAL A 268 7.68 19.61 -8.63
N SER A 269 6.78 19.76 -9.59
CA SER A 269 5.57 20.55 -9.44
C SER A 269 4.83 20.05 -8.20
N LEU A 270 4.49 20.99 -7.33
CA LEU A 270 3.67 20.79 -6.15
C LEU A 270 2.27 20.30 -6.54
#